data_5301cf69e89f58d96fcc60de99f26ba6
#
_entry.id   5301cf69e89f58d96fcc60de99f26ba6
#
_cell.length_a   1.000
_cell.length_b   1.000
_cell.length_c   1.000
_cell.angle_alpha   90.00
_cell.angle_beta   90.00
_cell.angle_gamma   90.00
#
_symmetry.space_group_name_H-M   'P 1'
#
loop_
_entity.id
_entity.type
_entity.pdbx_description
1 polymer ?
#
loop_
_entity_poly.entity_id
_entity_poly.type
_entity_poly.pdbx_seq_one_letter_code
_entity_poly.pdbx_strand_id
1 'polypeptide(L)'
;MYIGGMGIGGAWNYWRPLSRDIVELGVVCGQDVSLPVHFHEEDQLTFVLSGRRRFLMKDRPFEVAPGQGVRIPAGTPHSSLSEPADVFCINIYTPPGLCNAAALFAGMARLWRRQGGIDWPDLAAMIENHWCEDGMPPQRVEAMTPSWETVGEGARLAGMSREGFSRRFRKQHGVPPQLFRLSERLNEARRLLRAGEPVAAVAAEAGFSDQSHLGRCFRRAFGVTPGHYRRNLPPVP
;
A
#
# COMPACT_ATOMS: atom_id res chain seq x y z
N MET A 1 -13.42 18.52 -11.47
CA MET A 1 -13.50 17.24 -10.72
C MET A 1 -12.96 17.52 -9.31
N TYR A 2 -13.85 17.69 -8.34
CA TYR A 2 -13.50 18.07 -6.98
C TYR A 2 -13.59 16.83 -6.07
N ILE A 3 -12.47 16.37 -5.54
CA ILE A 3 -12.45 15.86 -4.17
C ILE A 3 -12.20 17.11 -3.36
N GLY A 4 -13.26 17.60 -2.64
CA GLY A 4 -13.30 18.93 -2.06
C GLY A 4 -12.04 19.28 -1.27
N GLY A 5 -11.40 20.38 -1.63
CA GLY A 5 -10.47 21.11 -0.77
C GLY A 5 -9.10 20.52 -0.48
N MET A 6 -8.70 19.41 -1.12
CA MET A 6 -7.37 18.83 -0.90
C MET A 6 -6.30 19.58 -1.67
N GLY A 7 -5.47 20.33 -0.97
CA GLY A 7 -4.17 20.74 -1.46
C GLY A 7 -3.29 19.51 -1.65
N ILE A 8 -3.30 18.93 -2.86
CA ILE A 8 -2.46 17.77 -3.20
C ILE A 8 -1.02 18.26 -3.35
N GLY A 9 -0.25 18.16 -2.30
CA GLY A 9 1.15 18.63 -2.21
C GLY A 9 2.19 17.69 -2.85
N GLY A 10 1.77 16.75 -3.72
CA GLY A 10 2.64 15.77 -4.36
C GLY A 10 1.84 14.69 -5.08
N ALA A 11 2.53 13.76 -5.79
CA ALA A 11 1.88 12.68 -6.51
C ALA A 11 1.13 11.69 -5.60
N TRP A 12 1.54 11.57 -4.34
CA TRP A 12 1.02 10.63 -3.36
C TRP A 12 0.56 11.35 -2.10
N ASN A 13 -0.66 11.06 -1.62
CA ASN A 13 -1.20 11.55 -0.35
C ASN A 13 -1.94 10.42 0.36
N TYR A 14 -1.82 10.37 1.68
CA TYR A 14 -2.42 9.31 2.52
C TYR A 14 -3.21 9.94 3.66
N TRP A 15 -4.31 9.28 4.05
CA TRP A 15 -5.15 9.68 5.18
C TRP A 15 -5.55 8.48 6.01
N ARG A 16 -5.91 8.76 7.25
CA ARG A 16 -6.49 7.78 8.17
C ARG A 16 -7.92 8.20 8.49
N PRO A 17 -8.91 7.53 7.91
CA PRO A 17 -10.30 7.77 8.28
C PRO A 17 -10.57 7.28 9.71
N LEU A 18 -11.58 7.86 10.37
CA LEU A 18 -12.10 7.36 11.65
C LEU A 18 -12.99 6.12 11.39
N SER A 19 -12.43 5.10 10.77
CA SER A 19 -13.09 3.83 10.49
C SER A 19 -12.28 2.70 11.08
N ARG A 20 -12.95 1.70 11.65
CA ARG A 20 -12.28 0.48 12.14
C ARG A 20 -11.80 -0.41 10.99
N ASP A 21 -12.39 -0.22 9.85
CA ASP A 21 -12.35 -1.15 8.72
C ASP A 21 -11.44 -0.65 7.59
N ILE A 22 -11.12 0.64 7.59
CA ILE A 22 -10.18 1.23 6.66
C ILE A 22 -8.92 1.60 7.43
N VAL A 23 -7.85 0.87 7.17
CA VAL A 23 -6.55 1.14 7.79
C VAL A 23 -6.00 2.48 7.31
N GLU A 24 -6.17 2.75 6.01
CA GLU A 24 -5.62 3.93 5.35
C GLU A 24 -6.27 4.16 4.00
N LEU A 25 -6.31 5.40 3.57
CA LEU A 25 -6.63 5.81 2.21
C LEU A 25 -5.44 6.49 1.58
N GLY A 26 -5.28 6.29 0.28
CA GLY A 26 -4.29 6.97 -0.53
C GLY A 26 -4.92 7.58 -1.77
N VAL A 27 -4.47 8.76 -2.16
CA VAL A 27 -4.75 9.35 -3.47
C VAL A 27 -3.45 9.47 -4.24
N VAL A 28 -3.52 9.14 -5.51
CA VAL A 28 -2.40 9.23 -6.44
C VAL A 28 -2.82 10.12 -7.60
N CYS A 29 -2.02 11.15 -7.88
CA CYS A 29 -2.30 12.12 -8.92
C CYS A 29 -1.02 12.47 -9.69
N GLY A 30 -1.09 12.52 -11.03
CA GLY A 30 0.01 12.91 -11.90
C GLY A 30 0.60 11.77 -12.71
N GLN A 31 1.74 12.00 -13.34
CA GLN A 31 2.42 11.02 -14.24
C GLN A 31 3.52 10.24 -13.54
N ASP A 32 4.31 10.92 -12.70
CA ASP A 32 5.40 10.29 -11.96
C ASP A 32 4.90 9.61 -10.69
N VAL A 33 4.21 8.50 -10.91
CA VAL A 33 3.53 7.71 -9.89
C VAL A 33 4.17 6.33 -9.69
N SER A 34 5.39 6.16 -10.21
CA SER A 34 6.14 4.90 -10.07
C SER A 34 6.60 4.67 -8.63
N LEU A 35 6.48 3.43 -8.21
CA LEU A 35 7.06 2.94 -6.97
C LEU A 35 7.79 1.63 -7.24
N PRO A 36 8.96 1.39 -6.62
CA PRO A 36 9.68 0.13 -6.75
C PRO A 36 8.89 -1.02 -6.15
N VAL A 37 9.37 -2.24 -6.39
CA VAL A 37 8.74 -3.44 -5.81
C VAL A 37 8.71 -3.34 -4.29
N HIS A 38 7.52 -3.51 -3.73
CA HIS A 38 7.23 -3.57 -2.30
C HIS A 38 6.02 -4.47 -2.06
N PHE A 39 5.69 -4.72 -0.80
CA PHE A 39 4.42 -5.30 -0.37
C PHE A 39 3.98 -4.64 0.94
N HIS A 40 2.74 -4.80 1.29
CA HIS A 40 2.15 -4.31 2.55
C HIS A 40 1.29 -5.38 3.20
N GLU A 41 0.96 -5.19 4.46
CA GLU A 41 0.20 -6.15 5.28
C GLU A 41 -1.31 -6.07 5.05
N GLU A 42 -1.75 -5.00 4.42
CA GLU A 42 -3.15 -4.74 4.08
C GLU A 42 -3.48 -5.22 2.66
N ASP A 43 -4.75 -5.52 2.41
CA ASP A 43 -5.27 -5.55 1.04
C ASP A 43 -5.30 -4.12 0.49
N GLN A 44 -4.77 -3.90 -0.70
CA GLN A 44 -4.89 -2.64 -1.41
C GLN A 44 -5.99 -2.76 -2.47
N LEU A 45 -6.99 -1.90 -2.37
CA LEU A 45 -8.05 -1.75 -3.35
C LEU A 45 -7.81 -0.45 -4.11
N THR A 46 -7.37 -0.54 -5.35
CA THR A 46 -7.13 0.63 -6.21
C THR A 46 -8.30 0.83 -7.16
N PHE A 47 -8.88 2.04 -7.20
CA PHE A 47 -9.89 2.44 -8.16
C PHE A 47 -9.41 3.64 -8.97
N VAL A 48 -9.48 3.56 -10.30
CA VAL A 48 -9.01 4.60 -11.22
C VAL A 48 -10.16 5.52 -11.58
N LEU A 49 -10.00 6.82 -11.33
CA LEU A 49 -10.98 7.86 -11.64
C LEU A 49 -10.70 8.49 -13.01
N SER A 50 -9.43 8.72 -13.34
CA SER A 50 -9.02 9.21 -14.68
C SER A 50 -7.62 8.73 -15.02
N GLY A 51 -7.28 8.76 -16.32
CA GLY A 51 -6.03 8.22 -16.80
C GLY A 51 -6.02 6.70 -16.78
N ARG A 52 -4.84 6.12 -16.65
CA ARG A 52 -4.59 4.67 -16.67
C ARG A 52 -3.61 4.34 -15.57
N ARG A 53 -3.77 3.21 -14.90
CA ARG A 53 -2.84 2.78 -13.86
C ARG A 53 -2.25 1.42 -14.20
N ARG A 54 -0.91 1.32 -14.18
CA ARG A 54 -0.21 0.07 -14.48
C ARG A 54 0.63 -0.39 -13.30
N PHE A 55 0.56 -1.71 -13.07
CA PHE A 55 1.32 -2.40 -12.03
C PHE A 55 2.09 -3.57 -12.63
N LEU A 56 3.18 -3.97 -11.97
CA LEU A 56 3.80 -5.27 -12.16
C LEU A 56 3.53 -6.13 -10.93
N MET A 57 2.90 -7.28 -11.12
CA MET A 57 2.68 -8.29 -10.08
C MET A 57 3.25 -9.62 -10.58
N LYS A 58 4.16 -10.22 -9.83
CA LYS A 58 4.86 -11.45 -10.25
C LYS A 58 5.43 -11.36 -11.68
N ASP A 59 6.09 -10.25 -11.98
CA ASP A 59 6.67 -9.91 -13.30
C ASP A 59 5.66 -9.84 -14.46
N ARG A 60 4.35 -9.79 -14.18
CA ARG A 60 3.29 -9.61 -15.18
C ARG A 60 2.74 -8.19 -15.13
N PRO A 61 2.66 -7.50 -16.26
CA PRO A 61 2.01 -6.19 -16.32
C PRO A 61 0.49 -6.36 -16.15
N PHE A 62 -0.07 -5.44 -15.39
CA PHE A 62 -1.49 -5.36 -15.10
C PHE A 62 -1.94 -3.93 -15.27
N GLU A 63 -3.03 -3.72 -15.99
CA GLU A 63 -3.55 -2.38 -16.31
C GLU A 63 -4.97 -2.22 -15.78
N VAL A 64 -5.24 -1.03 -15.22
CA VAL A 64 -6.56 -0.62 -14.71
C VAL A 64 -6.99 0.65 -15.43
N ALA A 65 -8.13 0.59 -16.11
CA ALA A 65 -8.72 1.70 -16.82
C ALA A 65 -9.63 2.56 -15.93
N PRO A 66 -10.03 3.78 -16.36
CA PRO A 66 -10.98 4.61 -15.63
C PRO A 66 -12.31 3.87 -15.37
N GLY A 67 -12.82 4.02 -14.16
CA GLY A 67 -14.03 3.32 -13.69
C GLY A 67 -13.84 1.86 -13.34
N GLN A 68 -12.60 1.38 -13.34
CA GLN A 68 -12.23 0.03 -12.93
C GLN A 68 -11.43 0.04 -11.62
N GLY A 69 -11.48 -1.08 -10.92
CA GLY A 69 -10.68 -1.31 -9.73
C GLY A 69 -9.93 -2.63 -9.75
N VAL A 70 -8.89 -2.71 -8.94
CA VAL A 70 -8.10 -3.92 -8.70
C VAL A 70 -7.81 -4.11 -7.22
N ARG A 71 -7.87 -5.34 -6.77
CA ARG A 71 -7.37 -5.75 -5.46
C ARG A 71 -5.97 -6.33 -5.60
N ILE A 72 -5.04 -5.79 -4.83
CA ILE A 72 -3.71 -6.36 -4.59
C ILE A 72 -3.75 -6.98 -3.20
N PRO A 73 -3.73 -8.30 -3.08
CA PRO A 73 -3.81 -8.96 -1.77
C PRO A 73 -2.61 -8.63 -0.88
N ALA A 74 -2.84 -8.61 0.43
CA ALA A 74 -1.79 -8.47 1.43
C ALA A 74 -0.61 -9.41 1.17
N GLY A 75 0.61 -8.95 1.43
CA GLY A 75 1.83 -9.71 1.21
C GLY A 75 2.21 -9.93 -0.26
N THR A 76 1.44 -9.42 -1.23
CA THR A 76 1.75 -9.59 -2.66
C THR A 76 2.78 -8.59 -3.14
N PRO A 77 3.99 -9.02 -3.55
CA PRO A 77 4.98 -8.13 -4.13
C PRO A 77 4.47 -7.51 -5.44
N HIS A 78 4.52 -6.18 -5.50
CA HIS A 78 4.10 -5.43 -6.68
C HIS A 78 4.90 -4.13 -6.80
N SER A 79 4.89 -3.56 -7.99
CA SER A 79 5.45 -2.22 -8.27
C SER A 79 4.48 -1.42 -9.11
N SER A 80 4.59 -0.11 -9.04
CA SER A 80 3.85 0.82 -9.87
C SER A 80 4.73 1.35 -10.99
N LEU A 81 4.18 1.56 -12.16
CA LEU A 81 4.86 2.15 -13.30
C LEU A 81 4.52 3.64 -13.44
N SER A 82 5.43 4.42 -14.02
CA SER A 82 5.14 5.78 -14.49
C SER A 82 4.13 5.72 -15.62
N GLU A 83 3.30 6.76 -15.74
CA GLU A 83 2.26 6.82 -16.73
C GLU A 83 2.57 7.89 -17.79
N PRO A 84 2.16 7.68 -19.07
CA PRO A 84 2.41 8.64 -20.14
C PRO A 84 1.53 9.90 -20.04
N ALA A 85 0.47 9.85 -19.26
CA ALA A 85 -0.48 10.93 -19.00
C ALA A 85 -0.87 10.95 -17.53
N ASP A 86 -1.49 12.02 -17.08
CA ASP A 86 -1.92 12.16 -15.71
C ASP A 86 -2.92 11.05 -15.33
N VAL A 87 -2.67 10.44 -14.20
CA VAL A 87 -3.58 9.50 -13.57
C VAL A 87 -4.17 10.12 -12.30
N PHE A 88 -5.40 9.75 -12.00
CA PHE A 88 -6.02 10.02 -10.72
C PHE A 88 -6.69 8.75 -10.23
N CYS A 89 -6.23 8.23 -9.10
CA CYS A 89 -6.79 7.02 -8.50
C CYS A 89 -6.83 7.10 -6.97
N ILE A 90 -7.74 6.32 -6.39
CA ILE A 90 -7.90 6.13 -4.95
C ILE A 90 -7.38 4.73 -4.60
N ASN A 91 -6.57 4.64 -3.55
CA ASN A 91 -6.17 3.40 -2.92
C ASN A 91 -6.84 3.31 -1.55
N ILE A 92 -7.50 2.19 -1.29
CA ILE A 92 -8.13 1.87 -0.01
C ILE A 92 -7.36 0.70 0.57
N TYR A 93 -6.82 0.87 1.77
CA TYR A 93 -6.10 -0.18 2.47
C TYR A 93 -7.00 -0.74 3.58
N THR A 94 -7.27 -2.04 3.52
CA THR A 94 -8.17 -2.73 4.44
C THR A 94 -7.46 -3.91 5.09
N PRO A 95 -7.92 -4.38 6.26
CA PRO A 95 -7.48 -5.67 6.77
C PRO A 95 -7.68 -6.78 5.73
N PRO A 96 -6.78 -7.79 5.67
CA PRO A 96 -6.86 -8.83 4.65
C PRO A 96 -8.19 -9.58 4.65
N GLY A 97 -8.80 -9.72 3.47
CA GLY A 97 -10.01 -10.52 3.26
C GLY A 97 -11.31 -9.92 3.79
N LEU A 98 -11.28 -8.74 4.39
CA LEU A 98 -12.44 -8.13 5.05
C LEU A 98 -13.43 -7.45 4.10
N CYS A 99 -13.02 -7.07 2.89
CA CYS A 99 -13.86 -6.32 1.96
C CYS A 99 -14.22 -7.14 0.72
N ASN A 100 -15.51 -7.13 0.34
CA ASN A 100 -15.94 -7.62 -0.97
C ASN A 100 -15.54 -6.62 -2.06
N ALA A 101 -14.29 -6.73 -2.52
CA ALA A 101 -13.71 -5.82 -3.49
C ALA A 101 -14.54 -5.72 -4.78
N ALA A 102 -15.12 -6.83 -5.25
CA ALA A 102 -15.92 -6.84 -6.48
C ALA A 102 -17.20 -6.00 -6.33
N ALA A 103 -17.91 -6.16 -5.22
CA ALA A 103 -19.12 -5.40 -4.93
C ALA A 103 -18.81 -3.91 -4.70
N LEU A 104 -17.73 -3.61 -3.96
CA LEU A 104 -17.25 -2.24 -3.76
C LEU A 104 -16.93 -1.55 -5.09
N PHE A 105 -16.12 -2.17 -5.94
CA PHE A 105 -15.77 -1.61 -7.25
C PHE A 105 -16.98 -1.42 -8.17
N ALA A 106 -17.96 -2.33 -8.14
CA ALA A 106 -19.21 -2.16 -8.87
C ALA A 106 -20.00 -0.96 -8.36
N GLY A 107 -20.05 -0.73 -7.06
CA GLY A 107 -20.65 0.44 -6.43
C GLY A 107 -19.95 1.74 -6.84
N MET A 108 -18.62 1.78 -6.69
CA MET A 108 -17.79 2.92 -7.08
C MET A 108 -17.94 3.25 -8.58
N ALA A 109 -17.95 2.26 -9.45
CA ALA A 109 -18.14 2.45 -10.88
C ALA A 109 -19.54 3.02 -11.23
N ARG A 110 -20.58 2.64 -10.49
CA ARG A 110 -21.94 3.22 -10.64
C ARG A 110 -21.96 4.70 -10.24
N LEU A 111 -21.38 5.05 -9.09
CA LEU A 111 -21.30 6.45 -8.63
C LEU A 111 -20.48 7.30 -9.58
N TRP A 112 -19.30 6.83 -9.95
CA TRP A 112 -18.41 7.52 -10.89
C TRP A 112 -19.11 7.83 -12.22
N ARG A 113 -19.89 6.88 -12.77
CA ARG A 113 -20.65 7.11 -14.02
C ARG A 113 -21.79 8.11 -13.86
N ARG A 114 -22.43 8.17 -12.66
CA ARG A 114 -23.58 9.06 -12.42
C ARG A 114 -23.15 10.49 -12.13
N GLN A 115 -22.07 10.67 -11.40
CA GLN A 115 -21.66 11.95 -10.82
C GLN A 115 -20.39 12.53 -11.46
N GLY A 116 -19.68 11.76 -12.30
CA GLY A 116 -18.38 12.13 -12.84
C GLY A 116 -17.26 12.15 -11.81
N GLY A 117 -17.52 11.68 -10.59
CA GLY A 117 -16.59 11.62 -9.46
C GLY A 117 -17.15 10.77 -8.32
N ILE A 118 -16.37 10.64 -7.26
CA ILE A 118 -16.78 10.00 -6.01
C ILE A 118 -16.36 10.94 -4.90
N ASP A 119 -17.28 11.38 -4.06
CA ASP A 119 -16.94 12.17 -2.87
C ASP A 119 -16.65 11.26 -1.66
N TRP A 120 -16.12 11.86 -0.60
CA TRP A 120 -15.74 11.13 0.60
C TRP A 120 -16.91 10.47 1.34
N PRO A 121 -18.03 11.17 1.62
CA PRO A 121 -19.19 10.58 2.28
C PRO A 121 -19.72 9.35 1.54
N ASP A 122 -19.88 9.45 0.22
CA ASP A 122 -20.33 8.35 -0.63
C ASP A 122 -19.37 7.15 -0.60
N LEU A 123 -18.06 7.43 -0.63
CA LEU A 123 -17.04 6.39 -0.56
C LEU A 123 -17.06 5.69 0.81
N ALA A 124 -17.14 6.44 1.90
CA ALA A 124 -17.20 5.90 3.25
C ALA A 124 -18.43 4.99 3.42
N ALA A 125 -19.62 5.50 3.05
CA ALA A 125 -20.86 4.74 3.12
C ALA A 125 -20.81 3.45 2.28
N MET A 126 -20.19 3.51 1.09
CA MET A 126 -20.02 2.31 0.27
C MET A 126 -19.11 1.28 0.92
N ILE A 127 -18.01 1.70 1.52
CA ILE A 127 -17.09 0.79 2.18
C ILE A 127 -17.77 0.11 3.35
N GLU A 128 -18.51 0.86 4.17
CA GLU A 128 -19.30 0.32 5.28
C GLU A 128 -20.36 -0.69 4.83
N ASN A 129 -21.04 -0.43 3.71
CA ASN A 129 -22.08 -1.31 3.17
C ASN A 129 -21.56 -2.55 2.43
N HIS A 130 -20.28 -2.61 2.07
CA HIS A 130 -19.67 -3.74 1.33
C HIS A 130 -18.70 -4.54 2.20
N TRP A 131 -18.85 -4.38 3.49
CA TRP A 131 -18.14 -5.16 4.48
C TRP A 131 -18.63 -6.59 4.46
N CYS A 132 -17.75 -7.56 4.44
CA CYS A 132 -18.13 -8.97 4.57
C CYS A 132 -18.38 -9.27 6.05
N GLU A 133 -19.65 -9.26 6.50
CA GLU A 133 -20.02 -9.71 7.84
C GLU A 133 -19.63 -11.19 8.07
N ASP A 134 -19.57 -11.98 7.00
CA ASP A 134 -19.11 -13.37 6.99
C ASP A 134 -17.60 -13.50 6.73
N GLY A 135 -16.87 -12.39 6.80
CA GLY A 135 -15.42 -12.42 6.65
C GLY A 135 -14.83 -13.39 7.65
N MET A 136 -14.33 -14.51 7.16
CA MET A 136 -13.38 -15.31 7.93
C MET A 136 -12.44 -14.32 8.63
N PRO A 137 -12.24 -14.45 9.96
CA PRO A 137 -11.36 -13.56 10.68
C PRO A 137 -10.09 -13.41 9.85
N PRO A 138 -9.56 -12.19 9.67
CA PRO A 138 -8.46 -11.98 8.78
C PRO A 138 -7.46 -13.08 9.06
N GLN A 139 -7.27 -13.99 8.08
CA GLN A 139 -6.13 -14.86 8.17
C GLN A 139 -4.99 -13.86 8.30
N ARG A 140 -4.52 -13.71 9.54
CA ARG A 140 -3.21 -13.12 9.74
C ARG A 140 -2.36 -13.90 8.75
N VAL A 141 -2.03 -13.27 7.64
CA VAL A 141 -0.80 -13.63 6.98
C VAL A 141 0.17 -13.46 8.12
N GLU A 142 0.49 -14.59 8.80
CA GLU A 142 1.50 -14.55 9.86
C GLU A 142 2.61 -13.79 9.21
N ALA A 143 2.85 -12.59 9.69
CA ALA A 143 3.96 -11.79 9.21
C ALA A 143 5.12 -12.75 9.40
N MET A 144 5.59 -13.35 8.29
CA MET A 144 6.72 -14.25 8.32
C MET A 144 7.93 -13.36 8.60
N THR A 145 7.97 -12.83 9.84
CA THR A 145 9.15 -12.12 10.30
C THR A 145 10.25 -13.16 10.28
N PRO A 146 11.16 -13.08 9.32
CA PRO A 146 12.19 -14.08 9.20
C PRO A 146 12.97 -14.10 10.50
N SER A 147 13.22 -15.28 11.05
CA SER A 147 14.03 -15.47 12.25
C SER A 147 15.52 -15.09 12.08
N TRP A 148 15.87 -14.50 10.93
CA TRP A 148 17.22 -14.07 10.56
C TRP A 148 17.24 -12.57 10.24
N GLU A 149 18.28 -11.87 10.64
CA GLU A 149 18.46 -10.43 10.39
C GLU A 149 19.25 -10.15 9.10
N THR A 150 20.14 -11.05 8.73
CA THR A 150 20.97 -10.91 7.53
C THR A 150 20.79 -12.09 6.58
N VAL A 151 21.03 -11.86 5.29
CA VAL A 151 21.01 -12.92 4.28
C VAL A 151 22.02 -14.02 4.60
N GLY A 152 23.17 -13.65 5.20
CA GLY A 152 24.19 -14.60 5.61
C GLY A 152 23.70 -15.52 6.75
N GLU A 153 22.97 -14.97 7.69
CA GLU A 153 22.36 -15.74 8.76
C GLU A 153 21.28 -16.67 8.25
N GLY A 154 20.37 -16.16 7.41
CA GLY A 154 19.32 -16.98 6.77
C GLY A 154 19.90 -18.13 5.96
N ALA A 155 20.96 -17.88 5.21
CA ALA A 155 21.65 -18.91 4.45
C ALA A 155 22.29 -19.96 5.38
N ARG A 156 22.92 -19.54 6.46
CA ARG A 156 23.52 -20.43 7.48
C ARG A 156 22.44 -21.31 8.15
N LEU A 157 21.32 -20.73 8.56
CA LEU A 157 20.20 -21.47 9.15
C LEU A 157 19.57 -22.48 8.19
N ALA A 158 19.57 -22.14 6.91
CA ALA A 158 19.06 -23.01 5.84
C ALA A 158 20.07 -24.06 5.35
N GLY A 159 21.32 -24.04 5.85
CA GLY A 159 22.39 -24.93 5.38
C GLY A 159 22.77 -24.69 3.91
N MET A 160 22.70 -23.45 3.42
CA MET A 160 22.87 -23.09 2.02
C MET A 160 23.96 -22.02 1.83
N SER A 161 24.48 -21.90 0.59
CA SER A 161 25.24 -20.71 0.21
C SER A 161 24.31 -19.49 0.15
N ARG A 162 24.87 -18.27 0.28
CA ARG A 162 24.08 -17.01 0.19
C ARG A 162 23.31 -16.89 -1.11
N GLU A 163 23.93 -17.29 -2.22
CA GLU A 163 23.34 -17.28 -3.57
C GLU A 163 22.23 -18.33 -3.68
N GLY A 164 22.44 -19.53 -3.17
CA GLY A 164 21.45 -20.61 -3.12
C GLY A 164 20.22 -20.21 -2.32
N PHE A 165 20.44 -19.66 -1.12
CA PHE A 165 19.39 -19.14 -0.26
C PHE A 165 18.60 -18.02 -0.97
N SER A 166 19.28 -17.03 -1.56
CA SER A 166 18.64 -15.90 -2.24
C SER A 166 17.79 -16.35 -3.42
N ARG A 167 18.27 -17.32 -4.24
CA ARG A 167 17.48 -17.88 -5.35
C ARG A 167 16.25 -18.62 -4.86
N ARG A 168 16.40 -19.49 -3.85
CA ARG A 168 15.28 -20.25 -3.25
C ARG A 168 14.25 -19.30 -2.66
N PHE A 169 14.69 -18.33 -1.87
CA PHE A 169 13.85 -17.33 -1.23
C PHE A 169 13.05 -16.52 -2.27
N ARG A 170 13.73 -16.00 -3.32
CA ARG A 170 13.05 -15.28 -4.41
C ARG A 170 12.02 -16.15 -5.13
N LYS A 171 12.31 -17.42 -5.36
CA LYS A 171 11.34 -18.35 -5.97
C LYS A 171 10.11 -18.54 -5.09
N GLN A 172 10.27 -18.57 -3.78
CA GLN A 172 9.20 -18.78 -2.80
C GLN A 172 8.38 -17.52 -2.54
N HIS A 173 9.04 -16.36 -2.37
CA HIS A 173 8.41 -15.10 -1.92
C HIS A 173 8.25 -14.05 -3.04
N GLY A 174 8.74 -14.32 -4.25
CA GLY A 174 8.66 -13.40 -5.38
C GLY A 174 9.68 -12.25 -5.36
N VAL A 175 10.37 -12.04 -4.25
CA VAL A 175 11.37 -10.97 -4.06
C VAL A 175 12.63 -11.48 -3.38
N PRO A 176 13.80 -10.83 -3.60
CA PRO A 176 15.03 -11.18 -2.88
C PRO A 176 14.89 -10.96 -1.36
N PRO A 177 15.63 -11.71 -0.52
CA PRO A 177 15.58 -11.61 0.93
C PRO A 177 15.79 -10.20 1.48
N GLN A 178 16.72 -9.44 0.90
CA GLN A 178 16.99 -8.06 1.33
C GLN A 178 15.81 -7.13 1.10
N LEU A 179 15.14 -7.25 -0.06
CA LEU A 179 13.96 -6.45 -0.38
C LEU A 179 12.77 -6.84 0.50
N PHE A 180 12.62 -8.14 0.78
CA PHE A 180 11.61 -8.64 1.71
C PHE A 180 11.77 -8.01 3.09
N ARG A 181 12.98 -8.08 3.67
CA ARG A 181 13.30 -7.45 4.97
C ARG A 181 13.08 -5.94 4.97
N LEU A 182 13.47 -5.27 3.90
CA LEU A 182 13.23 -3.83 3.79
C LEU A 182 11.73 -3.52 3.79
N SER A 183 10.92 -4.29 3.06
CA SER A 183 9.47 -4.10 3.03
C SER A 183 8.83 -4.35 4.39
N GLU A 184 9.25 -5.38 5.14
CA GLU A 184 8.79 -5.62 6.52
C GLU A 184 9.11 -4.45 7.44
N ARG A 185 10.36 -3.96 7.42
CA ARG A 185 10.78 -2.79 8.22
C ARG A 185 9.99 -1.53 7.84
N LEU A 186 9.67 -1.36 6.57
CA LEU A 186 8.86 -0.24 6.10
C LEU A 186 7.38 -0.38 6.52
N ASN A 187 6.83 -1.59 6.55
CA ASN A 187 5.48 -1.85 7.07
C ASN A 187 5.40 -1.56 8.56
N GLU A 188 6.39 -2.00 9.32
CA GLU A 188 6.48 -1.65 10.74
C GLU A 188 6.60 -0.14 10.95
N ALA A 189 7.43 0.55 10.16
CA ALA A 189 7.52 2.01 10.20
C ALA A 189 6.17 2.67 9.87
N ARG A 190 5.40 2.16 8.89
CA ARG A 190 4.04 2.66 8.60
C ARG A 190 3.12 2.48 9.79
N ARG A 191 3.13 1.30 10.42
CA ARG A 191 2.30 1.00 11.59
C ARG A 191 2.60 1.96 12.75
N LEU A 192 3.87 2.19 13.08
CA LEU A 192 4.30 3.11 14.14
C LEU A 192 3.96 4.57 13.81
N LEU A 193 4.17 5.01 12.57
CA LEU A 193 3.80 6.35 12.13
C LEU A 193 2.28 6.57 12.21
N ARG A 194 1.48 5.55 11.89
CA ARG A 194 0.02 5.58 12.05
C ARG A 194 -0.40 5.67 13.53
N ALA A 195 0.36 5.08 14.42
CA ALA A 195 0.16 5.22 15.86
C ALA A 195 0.58 6.61 16.41
N GLY A 196 1.19 7.47 15.56
CA GLY A 196 1.61 8.82 15.94
C GLY A 196 3.03 8.91 16.48
N GLU A 197 3.80 7.82 16.46
CA GLU A 197 5.15 7.78 17.00
C GLU A 197 6.08 8.78 16.31
N PRO A 198 7.01 9.39 17.06
CA PRO A 198 8.01 10.30 16.49
C PRO A 198 8.91 9.60 15.48
N VAL A 199 9.25 10.29 14.37
CA VAL A 199 10.05 9.70 13.28
C VAL A 199 11.40 9.13 13.76
N ALA A 200 12.00 9.75 14.80
CA ALA A 200 13.24 9.25 15.40
C ALA A 200 13.05 7.89 16.08
N ALA A 201 12.00 7.74 16.88
CA ALA A 201 11.65 6.48 17.52
C ALA A 201 11.32 5.40 16.48
N VAL A 202 10.51 5.75 15.48
CA VAL A 202 10.17 4.85 14.36
C VAL A 202 11.41 4.35 13.64
N ALA A 203 12.40 5.21 13.38
CA ALA A 203 13.64 4.78 12.74
C ALA A 203 14.37 3.72 13.56
N ALA A 204 14.48 3.92 14.87
CA ALA A 204 15.14 2.98 15.78
C ALA A 204 14.36 1.66 15.88
N GLU A 205 13.05 1.72 16.17
CA GLU A 205 12.21 0.53 16.37
C GLU A 205 12.06 -0.31 15.11
N ALA A 206 11.89 0.33 13.95
CA ALA A 206 11.82 -0.37 12.65
C ALA A 206 13.19 -0.80 12.13
N GLY A 207 14.28 -0.63 12.91
CA GLY A 207 15.63 -1.13 12.61
C GLY A 207 16.36 -0.36 11.51
N PHE A 208 16.07 0.93 11.29
CA PHE A 208 16.85 1.80 10.41
C PHE A 208 18.02 2.43 11.18
N SER A 209 19.14 2.68 10.51
CA SER A 209 20.33 3.27 11.14
C SER A 209 20.07 4.67 11.71
N ASP A 210 19.20 5.43 11.06
CA ASP A 210 18.85 6.81 11.42
C ASP A 210 17.59 7.28 10.70
N GLN A 211 17.08 8.46 11.05
CA GLN A 211 15.90 9.07 10.42
C GLN A 211 16.10 9.35 8.91
N SER A 212 17.31 9.69 8.49
CA SER A 212 17.61 10.00 7.09
C SER A 212 17.55 8.74 6.23
N HIS A 213 18.03 7.62 6.75
CA HIS A 213 17.91 6.31 6.10
C HIS A 213 16.45 5.89 5.99
N LEU A 214 15.68 5.96 7.09
CA LEU A 214 14.24 5.73 7.04
C LEU A 214 13.58 6.66 6.02
N GLY A 215 13.89 7.96 6.05
CA GLY A 215 13.31 8.96 5.14
C GLY A 215 13.51 8.64 3.68
N ARG A 216 14.72 8.25 3.28
CA ARG A 216 15.03 7.86 1.89
C ARG A 216 14.28 6.59 1.48
N CYS A 217 14.32 5.55 2.31
CA CYS A 217 13.66 4.28 2.01
C CYS A 217 12.13 4.42 1.96
N PHE A 218 11.55 5.14 2.92
CA PHE A 218 10.12 5.37 3.03
C PHE A 218 9.59 6.20 1.85
N ARG A 219 10.26 7.32 1.52
CA ARG A 219 9.88 8.15 0.37
C ARG A 219 9.96 7.37 -0.94
N ARG A 220 10.99 6.53 -1.10
CA ARG A 220 11.13 5.68 -2.29
C ARG A 220 10.01 4.65 -2.40
N ALA A 221 9.57 4.06 -1.29
CA ALA A 221 8.57 3.00 -1.27
C ALA A 221 7.12 3.52 -1.33
N PHE A 222 6.84 4.72 -0.76
CA PHE A 222 5.48 5.23 -0.60
C PHE A 222 5.26 6.62 -1.22
N GLY A 223 6.26 7.19 -1.87
CA GLY A 223 6.16 8.49 -2.54
C GLY A 223 6.15 9.72 -1.62
N VAL A 224 6.08 9.53 -0.29
CA VAL A 224 6.02 10.61 0.70
C VAL A 224 7.07 10.45 1.80
N THR A 225 7.40 11.54 2.50
CA THR A 225 8.31 11.46 3.66
C THR A 225 7.57 10.92 4.90
N PRO A 226 8.28 10.26 5.85
CA PRO A 226 7.67 9.78 7.10
C PRO A 226 6.95 10.87 7.88
N GLY A 227 7.54 12.08 7.93
CA GLY A 227 6.95 13.22 8.63
C GLY A 227 5.67 13.73 7.98
N HIS A 228 5.60 13.74 6.65
CA HIS A 228 4.37 14.07 5.91
C HIS A 228 3.30 13.01 6.14
N TYR A 229 3.66 11.74 5.97
CA TYR A 229 2.76 10.60 6.20
C TYR A 229 2.15 10.59 7.61
N ARG A 230 2.95 10.88 8.65
CA ARG A 230 2.49 10.93 10.04
C ARG A 230 1.47 12.04 10.30
N ARG A 231 1.63 13.22 9.65
CA ARG A 231 0.79 14.41 9.89
C ARG A 231 -0.52 14.41 9.14
N ASN A 232 -0.71 13.51 8.19
CA ASN A 232 -1.92 13.51 7.37
C ASN A 232 -3.15 13.21 8.22
N LEU A 233 -3.85 14.27 8.57
CA LEU A 233 -5.16 14.23 9.18
C LEU A 233 -6.19 13.76 8.15
N PRO A 234 -7.32 13.16 8.57
CA PRO A 234 -8.41 12.88 7.66
C PRO A 234 -8.83 14.17 6.94
N PRO A 235 -9.36 14.08 5.71
CA PRO A 235 -9.96 15.24 5.08
C PRO A 235 -11.04 15.77 6.02
N VAL A 236 -10.98 17.06 6.31
CA VAL A 236 -12.05 17.74 7.06
C VAL A 236 -13.29 17.69 6.16
N PRO A 237 -14.45 17.25 6.68
CA PRO A 237 -15.70 17.17 5.91
C PRO A 237 -16.13 18.52 5.34
#